data_18c70c31bab7bccd8ed89141cd3496e9
#
_entry.id   18c70c31bab7bccd8ed89141cd3496e9
#
_cell.length_a   1.000
_cell.length_b   1.000
_cell.length_c   1.000
_cell.angle_alpha   90.00
_cell.angle_beta   90.00
_cell.angle_gamma   90.00
#
_symmetry.space_group_name_H-M   'P 1'
#
loop_
_entity.id
_entity.type
_entity.pdbx_description
1 polymer ?
#
loop_
_entity_poly.entity_id
_entity_poly.type
_entity_poly.pdbx_seq_one_letter_code
_entity_poly.pdbx_strand_id
1 'polypeptide(L)'
;MSDITIRTVTPADLDAVTAVEAACFPPAEGATRESFALRIAQFPERFFVACDKDQVVGLVNGCASDLPLIEDSMFETGGHDPAGRNQMIFGLAVLPRYQRQGIGAQLMQAAIGYARQTGMAAVVLTCKEEKLHYYARFGFQNRGVSASTHGGVVWYDMVLPLNTP
;
A
#
# COMPACT_ATOMS: atom_id res chain seq x y z
N MET A 1 17.74 -13.14 14.32
CA MET A 1 17.36 -11.88 13.67
C MET A 1 17.19 -12.10 12.19
N SER A 2 16.06 -11.66 11.68
CA SER A 2 15.83 -11.78 10.26
C SER A 2 16.54 -10.66 9.51
N ASP A 3 17.15 -11.00 8.40
CA ASP A 3 17.76 -10.03 7.50
C ASP A 3 16.68 -9.56 6.52
N ILE A 4 15.93 -8.53 6.91
CA ILE A 4 14.85 -8.02 6.08
C ILE A 4 15.40 -6.97 5.11
N THR A 5 15.10 -7.18 3.84
CA THR A 5 15.46 -6.25 2.76
C THR A 5 14.18 -5.70 2.14
N ILE A 6 14.13 -4.40 1.91
CA ILE A 6 13.03 -3.74 1.20
C ILE A 6 13.51 -3.40 -0.21
N ARG A 7 12.76 -3.84 -1.22
CA ARG A 7 13.07 -3.54 -2.61
C ARG A 7 11.79 -3.37 -3.43
N THR A 8 11.92 -2.86 -4.64
CA THR A 8 10.78 -2.80 -5.57
C THR A 8 10.44 -4.19 -6.08
N VAL A 9 9.17 -4.38 -6.41
CA VAL A 9 8.65 -5.64 -6.93
C VAL A 9 9.20 -5.94 -8.32
N THR A 10 9.27 -7.22 -8.66
CA THR A 10 9.57 -7.69 -10.03
C THR A 10 8.43 -8.59 -10.51
N PRO A 11 8.29 -8.82 -11.83
CA PRO A 11 7.26 -9.75 -12.33
C PRO A 11 7.38 -11.15 -11.74
N ALA A 12 8.58 -11.59 -11.37
CA ALA A 12 8.79 -12.91 -10.76
C ALA A 12 8.17 -13.02 -9.37
N ASP A 13 7.84 -11.90 -8.72
CA ASP A 13 7.25 -11.88 -7.37
C ASP A 13 5.74 -12.08 -7.37
N LEU A 14 5.10 -12.18 -8.53
CA LEU A 14 3.62 -12.17 -8.61
C LEU A 14 2.95 -13.23 -7.73
N ASP A 15 3.43 -14.46 -7.78
CA ASP A 15 2.84 -15.53 -6.97
C ASP A 15 3.07 -15.29 -5.47
N ALA A 16 4.26 -14.81 -5.11
CA ALA A 16 4.61 -14.54 -3.73
C ALA A 16 3.77 -13.42 -3.11
N VAL A 17 3.60 -12.30 -3.83
CA VAL A 17 2.78 -11.20 -3.31
C VAL A 17 1.32 -11.59 -3.22
N THR A 18 0.83 -12.40 -4.16
CA THR A 18 -0.54 -12.93 -4.11
C THR A 18 -0.74 -13.78 -2.87
N ALA A 19 0.24 -14.63 -2.53
CA ALA A 19 0.17 -15.47 -1.34
C ALA A 19 0.20 -14.65 -0.04
N VAL A 20 1.02 -13.60 0.02
CA VAL A 20 1.06 -12.71 1.20
C VAL A 20 -0.29 -12.03 1.41
N GLU A 21 -0.87 -11.51 0.33
CA GLU A 21 -2.17 -10.84 0.40
C GLU A 21 -3.26 -11.80 0.88
N ALA A 22 -3.30 -13.02 0.34
CA ALA A 22 -4.29 -14.01 0.71
C ALA A 22 -4.15 -14.46 2.17
N ALA A 23 -2.94 -14.44 2.72
CA ALA A 23 -2.69 -14.78 4.12
C ALA A 23 -3.14 -13.67 5.07
N CYS A 24 -3.25 -12.44 4.58
CA CYS A 24 -3.50 -11.27 5.43
C CYS A 24 -4.93 -10.73 5.35
N PHE A 25 -5.65 -10.99 4.24
CA PHE A 25 -6.97 -10.39 4.01
C PHE A 25 -7.98 -11.42 3.57
N PRO A 26 -9.27 -11.26 3.97
CA PRO A 26 -10.35 -12.08 3.41
C PRO A 26 -10.46 -11.85 1.89
N PRO A 27 -10.96 -12.84 1.13
CA PRO A 27 -11.06 -12.69 -0.34
C PRO A 27 -11.82 -11.45 -0.81
N ALA A 28 -12.82 -10.99 -0.05
CA ALA A 28 -13.59 -9.80 -0.42
C ALA A 28 -12.80 -8.50 -0.30
N GLU A 29 -11.70 -8.51 0.47
CA GLU A 29 -10.90 -7.30 0.74
C GLU A 29 -9.55 -7.32 0.04
N GLY A 30 -8.97 -8.51 -0.18
CA GLY A 30 -7.64 -8.64 -0.74
C GLY A 30 -7.61 -8.44 -2.25
N ALA A 31 -6.47 -7.99 -2.75
CA ALA A 31 -6.23 -7.89 -4.18
C ALA A 31 -6.09 -9.28 -4.78
N THR A 32 -6.55 -9.43 -6.03
CA THR A 32 -6.42 -10.67 -6.78
C THR A 32 -5.06 -10.74 -7.48
N ARG A 33 -4.73 -11.94 -7.95
CA ARG A 33 -3.52 -12.15 -8.75
C ARG A 33 -3.54 -11.29 -10.00
N GLU A 34 -4.69 -11.17 -10.66
CA GLU A 34 -4.87 -10.34 -11.85
C GLU A 34 -4.64 -8.87 -11.56
N SER A 35 -5.16 -8.39 -10.42
CA SER A 35 -4.93 -7.00 -10.00
C SER A 35 -3.45 -6.75 -9.73
N PHE A 36 -2.77 -7.67 -9.06
CA PHE A 36 -1.34 -7.53 -8.82
C PHE A 36 -0.52 -7.56 -10.10
N ALA A 37 -0.88 -8.43 -11.06
CA ALA A 37 -0.21 -8.47 -12.34
C ALA A 37 -0.30 -7.11 -13.05
N LEU A 38 -1.48 -6.50 -13.03
CA LEU A 38 -1.71 -5.19 -13.60
C LEU A 38 -0.87 -4.11 -12.91
N ARG A 39 -0.88 -4.12 -11.57
CA ARG A 39 -0.14 -3.13 -10.77
C ARG A 39 1.37 -3.24 -10.99
N ILE A 40 1.91 -4.46 -11.06
CA ILE A 40 3.33 -4.69 -11.33
C ILE A 40 3.70 -4.16 -12.72
N ALA A 41 2.80 -4.31 -13.70
CA ALA A 41 3.02 -3.81 -15.04
C ALA A 41 2.95 -2.27 -15.11
N GLN A 42 2.04 -1.66 -14.36
CA GLN A 42 1.77 -0.22 -14.46
C GLN A 42 2.66 0.65 -13.57
N PHE A 43 2.92 0.21 -12.33
CA PHE A 43 3.69 1.05 -11.39
C PHE A 43 4.61 0.21 -10.48
N PRO A 44 5.54 -0.56 -11.06
CA PRO A 44 6.44 -1.38 -10.25
C PRO A 44 7.30 -0.55 -9.29
N GLU A 45 7.62 0.69 -9.62
CA GLU A 45 8.40 1.60 -8.77
C GLU A 45 7.63 2.06 -7.54
N ARG A 46 6.31 1.84 -7.49
CA ARG A 46 5.44 2.18 -6.37
C ARG A 46 4.91 0.93 -5.66
N PHE A 47 5.58 -0.19 -5.87
CA PHE A 47 5.21 -1.49 -5.32
C PHE A 47 6.47 -2.07 -4.66
N PHE A 48 6.51 -2.04 -3.33
CA PHE A 48 7.67 -2.52 -2.56
C PHE A 48 7.35 -3.85 -1.90
N VAL A 49 8.36 -4.69 -1.80
CA VAL A 49 8.27 -5.96 -1.08
C VAL A 49 9.34 -6.01 0.00
N ALA A 50 9.00 -6.68 1.10
CA ALA A 50 9.93 -7.01 2.16
C ALA A 50 10.31 -8.47 2.00
N CYS A 51 11.61 -8.75 2.03
CA CYS A 51 12.12 -10.10 1.85
C CYS A 51 12.95 -10.52 3.04
N ASP A 52 12.71 -11.73 3.52
CA ASP A 52 13.60 -12.44 4.44
C ASP A 52 14.44 -13.36 3.57
N LYS A 53 15.68 -12.96 3.29
CA LYS A 53 16.51 -13.60 2.27
C LYS A 53 15.78 -13.58 0.94
N ASP A 54 15.46 -14.75 0.36
CA ASP A 54 14.79 -14.84 -0.93
C ASP A 54 13.26 -14.94 -0.82
N GLN A 55 12.72 -14.96 0.40
CA GLN A 55 11.29 -15.11 0.61
C GLN A 55 10.61 -13.75 0.78
N VAL A 56 9.60 -13.47 -0.04
CA VAL A 56 8.76 -12.30 0.14
C VAL A 56 7.85 -12.52 1.35
N VAL A 57 7.90 -11.62 2.32
CA VAL A 57 7.14 -11.74 3.58
C VAL A 57 6.21 -10.55 3.81
N GLY A 58 6.29 -9.53 2.98
CA GLY A 58 5.42 -8.35 3.09
C GLY A 58 5.41 -7.54 1.82
N LEU A 59 4.42 -6.64 1.73
CA LEU A 59 4.26 -5.78 0.56
C LEU A 59 3.56 -4.48 0.94
N VAL A 60 3.79 -3.45 0.12
CA VAL A 60 3.02 -2.21 0.10
C VAL A 60 2.93 -1.76 -1.35
N ASN A 61 1.76 -1.29 -1.78
CA ASN A 61 1.60 -0.84 -3.15
C ASN A 61 0.47 0.16 -3.31
N GLY A 62 0.54 0.94 -4.38
CA GLY A 62 -0.52 1.85 -4.76
C GLY A 62 -0.12 2.72 -5.93
N CYS A 63 -1.12 3.25 -6.63
CA CYS A 63 -0.91 4.07 -7.82
C CYS A 63 -0.63 5.53 -7.49
N ALA A 64 -0.24 6.29 -8.50
CA ALA A 64 -0.27 7.74 -8.44
C ALA A 64 -1.59 8.24 -9.02
N SER A 65 -2.12 9.33 -8.47
CA SER A 65 -3.39 9.91 -8.92
C SER A 65 -3.45 11.38 -8.52
N ASP A 66 -4.19 12.18 -9.28
CA ASP A 66 -4.49 13.57 -8.89
C ASP A 66 -5.72 13.67 -8.00
N LEU A 67 -6.45 12.58 -7.80
CA LEU A 67 -7.61 12.58 -6.93
C LEU A 67 -7.18 12.75 -5.47
N PRO A 68 -7.99 13.42 -4.65
CA PRO A 68 -7.61 13.69 -3.25
C PRO A 68 -7.76 12.46 -2.34
N LEU A 69 -8.60 11.51 -2.71
CA LEU A 69 -8.91 10.32 -1.91
C LEU A 69 -8.98 9.09 -2.80
N ILE A 70 -8.91 7.91 -2.18
CA ILE A 70 -9.02 6.65 -2.89
C ILE A 70 -10.47 6.42 -3.33
N GLU A 71 -10.63 5.96 -4.57
CA GLU A 71 -11.91 5.51 -5.14
C GLU A 71 -11.83 4.02 -5.45
N ASP A 72 -12.94 3.32 -5.28
CA ASP A 72 -12.96 1.87 -5.44
C ASP A 72 -12.49 1.39 -6.82
N SER A 73 -12.76 2.17 -7.87
CA SER A 73 -12.32 1.84 -9.22
C SER A 73 -10.81 1.70 -9.35
N MET A 74 -10.04 2.37 -8.48
CA MET A 74 -8.58 2.28 -8.50
C MET A 74 -8.06 0.88 -8.19
N PHE A 75 -8.81 0.12 -7.38
CA PHE A 75 -8.37 -1.22 -6.98
C PHE A 75 -8.41 -2.22 -8.15
N GLU A 76 -9.28 -2.00 -9.12
CA GLU A 76 -9.51 -2.95 -10.22
C GLU A 76 -8.74 -2.59 -11.48
N THR A 77 -8.94 -1.36 -11.98
CA THR A 77 -8.37 -0.94 -13.26
C THR A 77 -7.12 -0.10 -13.11
N GLY A 78 -6.74 0.15 -11.86
CA GLY A 78 -5.52 0.87 -11.53
C GLY A 78 -5.67 2.36 -11.47
N GLY A 79 -6.42 3.00 -12.34
CA GLY A 79 -6.55 4.46 -12.33
C GLY A 79 -5.21 5.19 -12.20
N HIS A 80 -4.11 4.53 -12.60
CA HIS A 80 -2.77 5.06 -12.43
C HIS A 80 -2.50 6.18 -13.40
N ASP A 81 -2.12 7.33 -12.86
CA ASP A 81 -1.66 8.49 -13.63
C ASP A 81 -0.21 8.76 -13.27
N PRO A 82 0.75 8.45 -14.18
CA PRO A 82 2.17 8.67 -13.87
C PRO A 82 2.52 10.10 -13.49
N ALA A 83 1.70 11.07 -13.89
CA ALA A 83 1.88 12.47 -13.54
C ALA A 83 1.07 12.87 -12.30
N GLY A 84 0.37 11.93 -11.68
CA GLY A 84 -0.46 12.20 -10.51
C GLY A 84 0.37 12.72 -9.34
N ARG A 85 -0.23 13.60 -8.54
CA ARG A 85 0.46 14.30 -7.48
C ARG A 85 0.34 13.64 -6.12
N ASN A 86 -0.55 12.64 -5.99
CA ASN A 86 -0.76 11.93 -4.73
C ASN A 86 -0.39 10.46 -4.90
N GLN A 87 0.30 9.93 -3.89
CA GLN A 87 0.60 8.50 -3.81
C GLN A 87 -0.54 7.80 -3.07
N MET A 88 -1.28 6.96 -3.78
CA MET A 88 -2.29 6.13 -3.15
C MET A 88 -1.62 4.88 -2.58
N ILE A 89 -2.12 4.37 -1.46
CA ILE A 89 -1.70 3.10 -0.88
C ILE A 89 -2.91 2.18 -0.89
N PHE A 90 -2.82 1.10 -1.66
CA PHE A 90 -3.92 0.14 -1.79
C PHE A 90 -3.86 -0.94 -0.71
N GLY A 91 -2.67 -1.29 -0.27
CA GLY A 91 -2.52 -2.31 0.74
C GLY A 91 -1.14 -2.32 1.34
N LEU A 92 -1.10 -2.69 2.61
CA LEU A 92 0.12 -2.94 3.39
C LEU A 92 -0.11 -4.28 4.09
N ALA A 93 0.70 -5.26 3.80
CA ALA A 93 0.54 -6.60 4.33
C ALA A 93 1.88 -7.19 4.75
N VAL A 94 1.89 -7.87 5.90
CA VAL A 94 3.05 -8.61 6.39
C VAL A 94 2.54 -9.96 6.87
N LEU A 95 3.20 -11.04 6.46
CA LEU A 95 2.82 -12.40 6.89
C LEU A 95 2.70 -12.46 8.42
N PRO A 96 1.68 -13.17 8.95
CA PRO A 96 1.43 -13.17 10.41
C PRO A 96 2.65 -13.47 11.27
N ARG A 97 3.48 -14.44 10.89
CA ARG A 97 4.67 -14.80 11.68
C ARG A 97 5.78 -13.74 11.64
N TYR A 98 5.67 -12.76 10.74
CA TYR A 98 6.64 -11.67 10.63
C TYR A 98 6.11 -10.35 11.18
N GLN A 99 4.87 -10.32 11.67
CA GLN A 99 4.28 -9.11 12.22
C GLN A 99 4.93 -8.73 13.56
N ARG A 100 4.74 -7.47 13.96
CA ARG A 100 5.26 -6.89 15.22
C ARG A 100 6.78 -6.86 15.29
N GLN A 101 7.44 -6.79 14.13
CA GLN A 101 8.90 -6.69 14.03
C GLN A 101 9.32 -5.40 13.30
N GLY A 102 8.39 -4.49 13.02
CA GLY A 102 8.67 -3.23 12.35
C GLY A 102 8.75 -3.32 10.83
N ILE A 103 8.42 -4.47 10.23
CA ILE A 103 8.50 -4.65 8.77
C ILE A 103 7.45 -3.78 8.06
N GLY A 104 6.22 -3.73 8.58
CA GLY A 104 5.19 -2.86 8.02
C GLY A 104 5.61 -1.41 8.02
N ALA A 105 6.25 -0.96 9.10
CA ALA A 105 6.76 0.41 9.18
C ALA A 105 7.85 0.65 8.15
N GLN A 106 8.75 -0.30 7.94
CA GLN A 106 9.81 -0.18 6.92
C GLN A 106 9.21 -0.08 5.52
N LEU A 107 8.21 -0.89 5.22
CA LEU A 107 7.50 -0.84 3.94
C LEU A 107 6.81 0.51 3.74
N MET A 108 6.07 0.97 4.73
CA MET A 108 5.38 2.26 4.63
C MET A 108 6.38 3.40 4.47
N GLN A 109 7.48 3.38 5.19
CA GLN A 109 8.51 4.40 5.07
C GLN A 109 9.18 4.39 3.69
N ALA A 110 9.32 3.23 3.07
CA ALA A 110 9.83 3.14 1.70
C ALA A 110 8.86 3.82 0.72
N ALA A 111 7.57 3.57 0.86
CA ALA A 111 6.55 4.20 0.01
C ALA A 111 6.51 5.72 0.23
N ILE A 112 6.51 6.16 1.48
CA ILE A 112 6.51 7.59 1.82
C ILE A 112 7.79 8.25 1.29
N GLY A 113 8.94 7.61 1.48
CA GLY A 113 10.23 8.13 1.03
C GLY A 113 10.27 8.32 -0.48
N TYR A 114 9.76 7.36 -1.23
CA TYR A 114 9.68 7.47 -2.68
C TYR A 114 8.76 8.62 -3.10
N ALA A 115 7.61 8.75 -2.43
CA ALA A 115 6.68 9.86 -2.72
C ALA A 115 7.34 11.22 -2.45
N ARG A 116 8.07 11.37 -1.35
CA ARG A 116 8.82 12.61 -1.07
C ARG A 116 9.88 12.87 -2.12
N GLN A 117 10.64 11.83 -2.46
CA GLN A 117 11.75 11.92 -3.40
C GLN A 117 11.28 12.33 -4.80
N THR A 118 10.07 11.92 -5.18
CA THR A 118 9.48 12.26 -6.48
C THR A 118 8.61 13.51 -6.45
N GLY A 119 8.59 14.23 -5.33
CA GLY A 119 7.91 15.53 -5.22
C GLY A 119 6.40 15.46 -5.13
N MET A 120 5.84 14.36 -4.62
CA MET A 120 4.40 14.21 -4.51
C MET A 120 3.84 15.06 -3.36
N ALA A 121 2.56 15.42 -3.46
CA ALA A 121 1.91 16.31 -2.50
C ALA A 121 1.44 15.59 -1.24
N ALA A 122 1.04 14.33 -1.36
CA ALA A 122 0.47 13.57 -0.24
C ALA A 122 0.55 12.07 -0.48
N VAL A 123 0.45 11.31 0.62
CA VAL A 123 0.19 9.87 0.59
C VAL A 123 -1.22 9.65 1.14
N VAL A 124 -2.02 8.85 0.47
CA VAL A 124 -3.44 8.66 0.76
C VAL A 124 -3.75 7.18 0.90
N LEU A 125 -4.48 6.82 1.94
CA LEU A 125 -4.93 5.43 2.12
C LEU A 125 -6.32 5.39 2.73
N THR A 126 -6.93 4.21 2.70
CA THR A 126 -8.10 3.91 3.51
C THR A 126 -7.74 2.79 4.47
N CYS A 127 -8.34 2.82 5.67
CA CYS A 127 -8.12 1.76 6.64
C CYS A 127 -9.38 1.52 7.48
N LYS A 128 -9.42 0.37 8.12
CA LYS A 128 -10.45 0.05 9.09
C LYS A 128 -10.19 0.84 10.39
N GLU A 129 -11.23 0.99 11.19
CA GLU A 129 -11.16 1.76 12.44
C GLU A 129 -10.01 1.31 13.35
N GLU A 130 -9.81 0.02 13.49
CA GLU A 130 -8.76 -0.53 14.37
C GLU A 130 -7.34 -0.20 13.90
N LYS A 131 -7.17 0.31 12.69
CA LYS A 131 -5.87 0.72 12.16
C LYS A 131 -5.62 2.22 12.20
N LEU A 132 -6.60 3.01 12.60
CA LEU A 132 -6.45 4.47 12.62
C LEU A 132 -5.23 4.91 13.44
N HIS A 133 -5.08 4.34 14.63
CA HIS A 133 -3.95 4.69 15.51
C HIS A 133 -2.60 4.28 14.88
N TYR A 134 -2.57 3.12 14.25
CA TYR A 134 -1.35 2.63 13.62
C TYR A 134 -0.85 3.62 12.55
N TYR A 135 -1.75 4.07 11.66
CA TYR A 135 -1.36 4.98 10.59
C TYR A 135 -1.13 6.41 11.10
N ALA A 136 -1.82 6.82 12.16
CA ALA A 136 -1.58 8.14 12.77
C ALA A 136 -0.12 8.27 13.23
N ARG A 137 0.53 7.19 13.60
CA ARG A 137 1.93 7.20 14.03
C ARG A 137 2.89 7.64 12.94
N PHE A 138 2.52 7.46 11.66
CA PHE A 138 3.32 7.95 10.52
C PHE A 138 3.02 9.40 10.19
N GLY A 139 2.00 10.00 10.80
CA GLY A 139 1.56 11.35 10.52
C GLY A 139 0.30 11.43 9.68
N PHE A 140 -0.31 10.30 9.33
CA PHE A 140 -1.58 10.31 8.61
C PHE A 140 -2.68 10.93 9.43
N GLN A 141 -3.48 11.78 8.78
CA GLN A 141 -4.61 12.48 9.39
C GLN A 141 -5.90 11.77 9.00
N ASN A 142 -6.75 11.49 9.99
CA ASN A 142 -8.06 10.90 9.75
C ASN A 142 -8.99 11.95 9.12
N ARG A 143 -9.49 11.66 7.93
CA ARG A 143 -10.39 12.54 7.18
C ARG A 143 -11.85 12.10 7.26
N GLY A 144 -12.15 11.10 8.10
CA GLY A 144 -13.51 10.62 8.31
C GLY A 144 -13.83 9.37 7.50
N VAL A 145 -15.10 8.97 7.57
CA VAL A 145 -15.57 7.77 6.90
C VAL A 145 -15.46 7.94 5.38
N SER A 146 -14.82 6.97 4.74
CA SER A 146 -14.64 6.96 3.29
C SER A 146 -15.95 6.64 2.56
N ALA A 147 -16.06 7.10 1.32
CA ALA A 147 -17.12 6.67 0.42
C ALA A 147 -16.92 5.23 -0.09
N SER A 148 -15.77 4.62 0.17
CA SER A 148 -15.47 3.26 -0.27
C SER A 148 -16.41 2.24 0.38
N THR A 149 -16.89 1.29 -0.43
CA THR A 149 -17.67 0.15 0.05
C THR A 149 -16.93 -1.18 -0.18
N HIS A 150 -15.64 -1.10 -0.48
CA HIS A 150 -14.81 -2.26 -0.79
C HIS A 150 -14.91 -3.32 0.32
N GLY A 151 -15.19 -4.57 -0.08
CA GLY A 151 -15.33 -5.67 0.86
C GLY A 151 -16.54 -5.59 1.80
N GLY A 152 -17.42 -4.61 1.63
CA GLY A 152 -18.62 -4.44 2.48
C GLY A 152 -18.33 -3.97 3.88
N VAL A 153 -17.17 -3.38 4.14
CA VAL A 153 -16.79 -2.87 5.47
C VAL A 153 -16.66 -1.35 5.45
N VAL A 154 -16.63 -0.75 6.65
CA VAL A 154 -16.46 0.69 6.80
C VAL A 154 -14.96 1.02 6.75
N TRP A 155 -14.61 1.94 5.86
CA TRP A 155 -13.24 2.43 5.69
C TRP A 155 -13.15 3.89 6.11
N TYR A 156 -11.97 4.29 6.57
CA TYR A 156 -11.67 5.68 6.90
C TYR A 156 -10.61 6.20 5.95
N ASP A 157 -10.81 7.40 5.43
CA ASP A 157 -9.81 8.08 4.61
C ASP A 157 -8.72 8.65 5.50
N MET A 158 -7.47 8.41 5.14
CA MET A 158 -6.33 8.98 5.84
C MET A 158 -5.37 9.61 4.85
N VAL A 159 -4.86 10.78 5.19
CA VAL A 159 -3.98 11.56 4.32
C VAL A 159 -2.75 11.99 5.09
N LEU A 160 -1.58 11.76 4.50
CA LEU A 160 -0.32 12.29 4.99
C LEU A 160 0.15 13.37 4.03
N PRO A 161 0.00 14.66 4.39
CA PRO A 161 0.55 15.72 3.57
C PRO A 161 2.07 15.65 3.56
N LEU A 162 2.65 15.77 2.37
CA LEU A 162 4.09 15.80 2.20
C LEU A 162 4.49 17.26 1.99
N ASN A 163 4.64 17.98 3.10
CA ASN A 163 5.02 19.36 3.02
C ASN A 163 6.48 19.46 2.61
N THR A 164 6.67 19.86 1.39
CA THR A 164 7.98 20.32 0.95
C THR A 164 7.98 21.83 1.03
N PRO A 165 8.77 22.40 1.92
CA PRO A 165 9.00 23.83 1.87
C PRO A 165 9.64 24.19 0.54
#